data_23b434c0ed89645fb2594a500d073a44
#
_entry.id   23b434c0ed89645fb2594a500d073a44
#
_cell.length_a   1.000
_cell.length_b   1.000
_cell.length_c   1.000
_cell.angle_alpha   90.00
_cell.angle_beta   90.00
_cell.angle_gamma   90.00
#
_symmetry.space_group_name_H-M   'P 1'
#
loop_
_entity.id
_entity.type
_entity.pdbx_description
1 polymer ?
#
loop_
_entity_poly.entity_id
_entity_poly.type
_entity_poly.pdbx_seq_one_letter_code
_entity_poly.pdbx_strand_id
1 'polypeptide(L)'
;MSKVTAVILAGAKADFGEDTTISRAMIPLGGDTMIGHITKALKASPSVGKIIAVGDVADGNIDEIISPGDSLFANLLKGAEAVPEGDILILTCDIPLITSEGAEHFLAEAAGRGFDFAVPIISKEDCLAKYPQFKRTYLRIAEGTFTLGNIMMISKDFITSRRKTIEDAYNARKNPLKLARVLGPGVLLRLILGALFPGLLKTESLENMFGKMLGAKVKAVRSPYAEIGEDIDKQSDLDAVRAVFAERGK
;
A
#
# COMPACT_ATOMS: atom_id res chain seq x y z
N MET A 1 -21.74 6.46 -0.58
CA MET A 1 -20.96 5.30 -0.11
C MET A 1 -20.75 5.44 1.39
N SER A 2 -20.77 4.35 2.17
CA SER A 2 -20.32 4.38 3.56
C SER A 2 -18.82 4.77 3.59
N LYS A 3 -18.44 5.61 4.56
CA LYS A 3 -17.04 5.98 4.73
C LYS A 3 -16.21 4.78 5.19
N VAL A 4 -15.01 4.64 4.66
CA VAL A 4 -14.07 3.59 5.07
C VAL A 4 -13.22 4.04 6.25
N THR A 5 -12.73 3.10 7.05
CA THR A 5 -11.68 3.37 8.04
C THR A 5 -10.31 3.20 7.39
N ALA A 6 -9.44 4.21 7.51
CA ALA A 6 -8.05 4.12 7.10
C ALA A 6 -7.20 3.61 8.28
N VAL A 7 -6.34 2.61 8.02
CA VAL A 7 -5.39 2.06 8.99
C VAL A 7 -3.98 2.28 8.46
N ILE A 8 -3.19 3.09 9.16
CA ILE A 8 -1.80 3.41 8.81
C ILE A 8 -0.88 2.49 9.62
N LEU A 9 -0.07 1.70 8.92
CA LEU A 9 0.91 0.79 9.53
C LEU A 9 2.22 1.57 9.77
N ALA A 10 2.41 2.06 11.00
CA ALA A 10 3.47 2.97 11.41
C ALA A 10 4.41 2.38 12.48
N GLY A 11 4.48 1.06 12.61
CA GLY A 11 5.29 0.39 13.64
C GLY A 11 6.77 0.21 13.31
N ALA A 12 7.25 0.65 12.14
CA ALA A 12 8.65 0.58 11.77
C ALA A 12 9.45 1.72 12.42
N LYS A 13 10.65 1.40 12.97
CA LYS A 13 11.62 2.41 13.34
C LYS A 13 12.32 2.98 12.12
N ALA A 14 12.80 4.20 12.23
CA ALA A 14 13.66 4.80 11.21
C ALA A 14 14.98 4.02 11.13
N ASP A 15 15.39 3.71 9.91
CA ASP A 15 16.68 3.09 9.58
C ASP A 15 17.51 3.99 8.65
N PHE A 16 17.00 5.18 8.39
CA PHE A 16 17.63 6.28 7.66
C PHE A 16 17.08 7.62 8.19
N GLY A 17 17.63 8.74 7.73
CA GLY A 17 17.33 10.08 8.24
C GLY A 17 18.32 10.53 9.31
N GLU A 18 18.01 11.65 9.95
CA GLU A 18 18.92 12.28 10.93
C GLU A 18 18.85 11.61 12.31
N ASP A 19 17.69 11.06 12.65
CA ASP A 19 17.45 10.36 13.92
C ASP A 19 16.81 8.99 13.68
N THR A 20 17.58 7.93 13.89
CA THR A 20 17.14 6.54 13.74
C THR A 20 16.52 5.96 15.02
N THR A 21 16.36 6.75 16.07
CA THR A 21 15.71 6.30 17.32
C THR A 21 14.21 6.46 17.30
N ILE A 22 13.69 7.35 16.44
CA ILE A 22 12.26 7.64 16.31
C ILE A 22 11.53 6.61 15.42
N SER A 23 10.20 6.64 15.44
CA SER A 23 9.40 5.96 14.41
C SER A 23 9.67 6.55 13.02
N ARG A 24 9.77 5.71 11.99
CA ARG A 24 9.91 6.16 10.59
C ARG A 24 8.81 7.16 10.21
N ALA A 25 7.59 6.93 10.68
CA ALA A 25 6.45 7.80 10.48
C ALA A 25 6.66 9.24 10.98
N MET A 26 7.53 9.42 11.98
CA MET A 26 7.80 10.70 12.62
C MET A 26 9.00 11.45 12.03
N ILE A 27 9.63 10.95 10.96
CA ILE A 27 10.71 11.67 10.28
C ILE A 27 10.20 13.02 9.79
N PRO A 28 10.90 14.15 10.12
CA PRO A 28 10.52 15.48 9.67
C PRO A 28 10.66 15.63 8.14
N LEU A 29 9.64 16.20 7.52
CA LEU A 29 9.54 16.34 6.09
C LEU A 29 8.69 17.55 5.70
N GLY A 30 9.25 18.54 4.99
CA GLY A 30 8.51 19.65 4.40
C GLY A 30 7.64 20.47 5.37
N GLY A 31 8.09 20.68 6.61
CA GLY A 31 7.36 21.44 7.63
C GLY A 31 6.32 20.63 8.42
N ASP A 32 6.28 19.31 8.20
CA ASP A 32 5.47 18.35 8.95
C ASP A 32 6.25 17.06 9.19
N THR A 33 5.59 16.00 9.66
CA THR A 33 6.13 14.65 9.72
C THR A 33 5.68 13.83 8.50
N MET A 34 6.35 12.75 8.24
CA MET A 34 5.97 11.81 7.17
C MET A 34 4.51 11.36 7.30
N ILE A 35 4.08 10.98 8.50
CA ILE A 35 2.68 10.60 8.77
C ILE A 35 1.73 11.79 8.72
N GLY A 36 2.17 12.99 9.09
CA GLY A 36 1.36 14.21 9.06
C GLY A 36 0.88 14.56 7.64
N HIS A 37 1.72 14.35 6.62
CA HIS A 37 1.31 14.52 5.22
C HIS A 37 0.25 13.50 4.83
N ILE A 38 0.40 12.24 5.25
CA ILE A 38 -0.57 11.16 4.94
C ILE A 38 -1.91 11.45 5.61
N THR A 39 -1.91 11.77 6.89
CA THR A 39 -3.14 12.02 7.66
C THR A 39 -3.91 13.24 7.15
N LYS A 40 -3.21 14.31 6.73
CA LYS A 40 -3.82 15.47 6.07
C LYS A 40 -4.52 15.09 4.78
N ALA A 41 -3.87 14.30 3.92
CA ALA A 41 -4.47 13.82 2.67
C ALA A 41 -5.71 12.95 2.93
N LEU A 42 -5.63 12.04 3.91
CA LEU A 42 -6.76 11.18 4.28
C LEU A 42 -7.91 11.97 4.92
N LYS A 43 -7.62 12.97 5.76
CA LYS A 43 -8.64 13.81 6.39
C LYS A 43 -9.38 14.69 5.38
N ALA A 44 -8.69 15.07 4.30
CA ALA A 44 -9.28 15.79 3.18
C ALA A 44 -10.09 14.90 2.23
N SER A 45 -10.00 13.55 2.37
CA SER A 45 -10.71 12.59 1.55
C SER A 45 -12.14 12.35 2.09
N PRO A 46 -13.20 12.72 1.35
CA PRO A 46 -14.59 12.56 1.78
C PRO A 46 -14.99 11.11 2.08
N SER A 47 -14.37 10.15 1.40
CA SER A 47 -14.66 8.71 1.57
C SER A 47 -13.98 8.10 2.80
N VAL A 48 -13.03 8.80 3.45
CA VAL A 48 -12.40 8.37 4.68
C VAL A 48 -13.19 8.88 5.89
N GLY A 49 -13.56 7.99 6.81
CA GLY A 49 -14.35 8.33 7.99
C GLY A 49 -13.51 8.44 9.27
N LYS A 50 -12.68 7.44 9.49
CA LYS A 50 -11.82 7.33 10.68
C LYS A 50 -10.40 6.99 10.25
N ILE A 51 -9.40 7.55 10.96
CA ILE A 51 -7.98 7.27 10.77
C ILE A 51 -7.44 6.61 12.03
N ILE A 52 -6.93 5.40 11.88
CA ILE A 52 -6.27 4.62 12.92
C ILE A 52 -4.79 4.50 12.55
N ALA A 53 -3.89 4.73 13.49
CA ALA A 53 -2.48 4.44 13.31
C ALA A 53 -2.03 3.32 14.25
N VAL A 54 -1.25 2.36 13.72
CA VAL A 54 -0.63 1.30 14.51
C VAL A 54 0.86 1.55 14.56
N GLY A 55 1.34 2.16 15.64
CA GLY A 55 2.74 2.58 15.78
C GLY A 55 2.95 3.60 16.89
N ASP A 56 4.21 3.90 17.17
CA ASP A 56 4.62 4.95 18.11
C ASP A 56 4.64 6.30 17.37
N VAL A 57 3.48 6.93 17.29
CA VAL A 57 3.26 8.15 16.49
C VAL A 57 2.44 9.18 17.28
N ALA A 58 2.52 10.45 16.86
CA ALA A 58 1.71 11.54 17.38
C ALA A 58 1.30 12.45 16.21
N ASP A 59 0.00 12.58 15.93
CA ASP A 59 -0.55 13.49 14.95
C ASP A 59 -2.01 13.78 15.29
N GLY A 60 -2.39 15.06 15.20
CA GLY A 60 -3.74 15.53 15.61
C GLY A 60 -4.89 15.11 14.67
N ASN A 61 -4.58 14.57 13.49
CA ASN A 61 -5.59 14.07 12.56
C ASN A 61 -5.91 12.58 12.76
N ILE A 62 -5.16 11.88 13.64
CA ILE A 62 -5.37 10.47 13.95
C ILE A 62 -6.46 10.36 15.01
N ASP A 63 -7.51 9.59 14.71
CA ASP A 63 -8.64 9.39 15.62
C ASP A 63 -8.34 8.33 16.70
N GLU A 64 -7.44 7.35 16.40
CA GLU A 64 -7.05 6.29 17.35
C GLU A 64 -5.61 5.83 17.08
N ILE A 65 -4.83 5.70 18.14
CA ILE A 65 -3.44 5.20 18.08
C ILE A 65 -3.38 3.85 18.83
N ILE A 66 -2.82 2.85 18.17
CA ILE A 66 -2.66 1.49 18.71
C ILE A 66 -1.17 1.20 18.82
N SER A 67 -0.74 0.69 19.97
CA SER A 67 0.66 0.28 20.16
C SER A 67 1.08 -0.79 19.17
N PRO A 68 2.28 -0.67 18.55
CA PRO A 68 2.72 -1.61 17.53
C PRO A 68 2.90 -3.03 18.07
N GLY A 69 2.87 -3.99 17.19
CA GLY A 69 3.27 -5.37 17.43
C GLY A 69 4.65 -5.66 16.84
N ASP A 70 5.07 -6.92 16.88
CA ASP A 70 6.42 -7.34 16.53
C ASP A 70 6.65 -7.44 15.01
N SER A 71 5.64 -7.24 14.19
CA SER A 71 5.74 -7.33 12.73
C SER A 71 4.68 -6.50 12.01
N LEU A 72 4.93 -6.20 10.73
CA LEU A 72 3.95 -5.53 9.88
C LEU A 72 2.62 -6.30 9.82
N PHE A 73 2.66 -7.64 9.80
CA PHE A 73 1.46 -8.47 9.83
C PHE A 73 0.71 -8.36 11.17
N ALA A 74 1.43 -8.34 12.29
CA ALA A 74 0.83 -8.10 13.61
C ALA A 74 0.16 -6.72 13.67
N ASN A 75 0.79 -5.69 13.09
CA ASN A 75 0.23 -4.35 13.01
C ASN A 75 -1.04 -4.31 12.13
N LEU A 76 -1.02 -5.01 10.99
CA LEU A 76 -2.21 -5.17 10.15
C LEU A 76 -3.39 -5.78 10.93
N LEU A 77 -3.14 -6.85 11.68
CA LEU A 77 -4.19 -7.50 12.47
C LEU A 77 -4.73 -6.60 13.58
N LYS A 78 -3.85 -5.94 14.35
CA LYS A 78 -4.26 -4.98 15.39
C LYS A 78 -5.12 -3.86 14.83
N GLY A 79 -4.70 -3.26 13.71
CA GLY A 79 -5.46 -2.22 13.05
C GLY A 79 -6.81 -2.72 12.53
N ALA A 80 -6.85 -3.90 11.93
CA ALA A 80 -8.09 -4.51 11.46
C ALA A 80 -9.03 -4.90 12.61
N GLU A 81 -8.53 -5.34 13.75
CA GLU A 81 -9.34 -5.67 14.94
C GLU A 81 -10.08 -4.44 15.48
N ALA A 82 -9.49 -3.26 15.38
CA ALA A 82 -10.11 -1.99 15.80
C ALA A 82 -11.20 -1.47 14.83
N VAL A 83 -11.33 -2.06 13.65
CA VAL A 83 -12.39 -1.72 12.70
C VAL A 83 -13.57 -2.68 12.92
N PRO A 84 -14.78 -2.21 13.21
CA PRO A 84 -15.90 -3.09 13.50
C PRO A 84 -16.30 -3.98 12.32
N GLU A 85 -16.50 -3.38 11.15
CA GLU A 85 -16.99 -4.05 9.94
C GLU A 85 -16.63 -3.26 8.67
N GLY A 86 -16.81 -3.87 7.51
CA GLY A 86 -16.69 -3.25 6.20
C GLY A 86 -15.30 -3.29 5.60
N ASP A 87 -15.08 -2.39 4.66
CA ASP A 87 -13.82 -2.25 3.94
C ASP A 87 -12.85 -1.36 4.71
N ILE A 88 -11.58 -1.76 4.72
CA ILE A 88 -10.50 -1.07 5.41
C ILE A 88 -9.49 -0.59 4.36
N LEU A 89 -9.17 0.70 4.37
CA LEU A 89 -8.06 1.25 3.60
C LEU A 89 -6.78 1.08 4.41
N ILE A 90 -5.89 0.19 3.99
CA ILE A 90 -4.58 -0.02 4.62
C ILE A 90 -3.53 0.80 3.88
N LEU A 91 -2.68 1.50 4.63
CA LEU A 91 -1.54 2.25 4.11
C LEU A 91 -0.29 1.95 4.94
N THR A 92 0.87 2.09 4.30
CA THR A 92 2.14 2.21 5.02
C THR A 92 2.44 3.67 5.34
N CYS A 93 3.29 3.93 6.34
CA CYS A 93 3.59 5.30 6.78
C CYS A 93 4.67 6.01 5.94
N ASP A 94 5.14 5.41 4.87
CA ASP A 94 6.27 5.84 4.05
C ASP A 94 5.88 6.39 2.67
N ILE A 95 4.62 6.79 2.49
CA ILE A 95 4.08 7.39 1.26
C ILE A 95 3.61 8.84 1.44
N PRO A 96 4.47 9.77 1.90
CA PRO A 96 4.05 11.13 2.26
C PRO A 96 3.61 11.99 1.09
N LEU A 97 3.85 11.54 -0.14
CA LEU A 97 3.40 12.25 -1.36
C LEU A 97 1.92 12.00 -1.69
N ILE A 98 1.25 11.06 -1.01
CA ILE A 98 -0.17 10.73 -1.24
C ILE A 98 -1.03 12.00 -1.22
N THR A 99 -2.03 12.02 -2.10
CA THR A 99 -3.02 13.11 -2.17
C THR A 99 -4.42 12.59 -1.86
N SER A 100 -5.32 13.48 -1.45
CA SER A 100 -6.74 13.16 -1.26
C SER A 100 -7.36 12.63 -2.55
N GLU A 101 -7.01 13.20 -3.69
CA GLU A 101 -7.50 12.81 -5.01
C GLU A 101 -7.04 11.38 -5.38
N GLY A 102 -5.78 11.04 -5.08
CA GLY A 102 -5.26 9.69 -5.31
C GLY A 102 -5.97 8.63 -4.44
N ALA A 103 -6.21 8.95 -3.17
CA ALA A 103 -6.96 8.10 -2.26
C ALA A 103 -8.43 7.94 -2.71
N GLU A 104 -9.12 9.05 -3.05
CA GLU A 104 -10.50 9.04 -3.53
C GLU A 104 -10.67 8.23 -4.82
N HIS A 105 -9.78 8.43 -5.80
CA HIS A 105 -9.80 7.66 -7.04
C HIS A 105 -9.73 6.16 -6.77
N PHE A 106 -8.80 5.73 -5.91
CA PHE A 106 -8.68 4.33 -5.55
C PHE A 106 -9.92 3.80 -4.84
N LEU A 107 -10.42 4.53 -3.84
CA LEU A 107 -11.61 4.14 -3.08
C LEU A 107 -12.87 4.08 -3.93
N ALA A 108 -13.05 5.01 -4.87
CA ALA A 108 -14.20 5.01 -5.79
C ALA A 108 -14.25 3.73 -6.66
N GLU A 109 -13.09 3.16 -7.00
CA GLU A 109 -12.98 1.95 -7.80
C GLU A 109 -12.92 0.65 -6.99
N ALA A 110 -12.60 0.71 -5.69
CA ALA A 110 -12.38 -0.48 -4.85
C ALA A 110 -13.46 -0.66 -3.78
N ALA A 111 -13.82 0.38 -3.03
CA ALA A 111 -14.68 0.26 -1.85
C ALA A 111 -16.14 -0.01 -2.21
N GLY A 112 -16.79 -0.89 -1.45
CA GLY A 112 -18.21 -1.22 -1.62
C GLY A 112 -18.56 -1.98 -2.90
N ARG A 113 -17.55 -2.46 -3.65
CA ARG A 113 -17.76 -3.20 -4.92
C ARG A 113 -17.69 -4.72 -4.74
N GLY A 114 -17.61 -5.20 -3.50
CA GLY A 114 -17.60 -6.63 -3.18
C GLY A 114 -16.30 -7.34 -3.51
N PHE A 115 -15.18 -6.60 -3.57
CA PHE A 115 -13.83 -7.17 -3.58
C PHE A 115 -13.39 -7.45 -2.15
N ASP A 116 -12.70 -8.57 -1.94
CA ASP A 116 -12.09 -8.89 -0.65
C ASP A 116 -10.73 -8.20 -0.48
N PHE A 117 -10.04 -7.98 -1.62
CA PHE A 117 -8.73 -7.35 -1.66
C PHE A 117 -8.56 -6.56 -2.95
N ALA A 118 -8.19 -5.29 -2.85
CA ALA A 118 -7.87 -4.46 -4.01
C ALA A 118 -6.55 -3.71 -3.79
N VAL A 119 -5.78 -3.55 -4.88
CA VAL A 119 -4.51 -2.79 -4.90
C VAL A 119 -4.47 -1.88 -6.12
N PRO A 120 -3.89 -0.69 -6.03
CA PRO A 120 -3.67 0.14 -7.21
C PRO A 120 -2.46 -0.36 -8.00
N ILE A 121 -2.57 -0.27 -9.32
CA ILE A 121 -1.46 -0.41 -10.27
C ILE A 121 -1.29 0.89 -11.02
N ILE A 122 -0.04 1.36 -11.09
CA ILE A 122 0.33 2.64 -11.71
C ILE A 122 1.21 2.36 -12.92
N SER A 123 0.94 3.02 -14.05
CA SER A 123 1.75 2.84 -15.25
C SER A 123 3.16 3.43 -15.06
N LYS A 124 4.14 2.83 -15.74
CA LYS A 124 5.51 3.37 -15.75
C LYS A 124 5.53 4.78 -16.35
N GLU A 125 4.67 5.04 -17.31
CA GLU A 125 4.51 6.32 -17.98
C GLU A 125 4.07 7.39 -16.98
N ASP A 126 3.03 7.13 -16.16
CA ASP A 126 2.54 8.06 -15.15
C ASP A 126 3.58 8.32 -14.05
N CYS A 127 4.28 7.25 -13.59
CA CYS A 127 5.35 7.41 -12.61
C CYS A 127 6.48 8.29 -13.14
N LEU A 128 6.98 8.03 -14.37
CA LEU A 128 8.08 8.80 -14.95
C LEU A 128 7.68 10.22 -15.34
N ALA A 129 6.42 10.46 -15.71
CA ALA A 129 5.92 11.80 -16.03
C ALA A 129 5.89 12.70 -14.79
N LYS A 130 5.56 12.15 -13.63
CA LYS A 130 5.40 12.95 -12.40
C LYS A 130 6.64 12.93 -11.50
N TYR A 131 7.30 11.78 -11.40
CA TYR A 131 8.41 11.54 -10.47
C TYR A 131 9.56 10.77 -11.14
N PRO A 132 10.23 11.32 -12.16
CA PRO A 132 11.29 10.61 -12.91
C PRO A 132 12.52 10.27 -12.05
N GLN A 133 12.70 10.92 -10.91
CA GLN A 133 13.83 10.73 -10.01
C GLN A 133 13.72 9.45 -9.16
N PHE A 134 12.51 8.85 -9.02
CA PHE A 134 12.35 7.64 -8.23
C PHE A 134 12.60 6.37 -9.04
N LYS A 135 13.29 5.42 -8.42
CA LYS A 135 13.55 4.09 -9.00
C LYS A 135 12.54 3.09 -8.48
N ARG A 136 11.76 2.50 -9.39
CA ARG A 136 10.71 1.54 -9.06
C ARG A 136 10.94 0.20 -9.74
N THR A 137 10.40 -0.85 -9.14
CA THR A 137 10.31 -2.16 -9.79
C THR A 137 9.03 -2.22 -10.59
N TYR A 138 9.15 -2.54 -11.87
CA TYR A 138 8.03 -2.63 -12.79
C TYR A 138 7.83 -4.06 -13.28
N LEU A 139 6.56 -4.45 -13.41
CA LEU A 139 6.14 -5.67 -14.09
C LEU A 139 5.57 -5.32 -15.46
N ARG A 140 6.10 -5.94 -16.50
CA ARG A 140 5.56 -5.83 -17.86
C ARG A 140 4.52 -6.91 -18.08
N ILE A 141 3.32 -6.51 -18.52
CA ILE A 141 2.18 -7.39 -18.84
C ILE A 141 1.61 -7.01 -20.20
N ALA A 142 0.58 -7.70 -20.66
CA ALA A 142 -0.02 -7.47 -21.99
C ALA A 142 -0.55 -6.04 -22.17
N GLU A 143 -1.07 -5.44 -21.10
CA GLU A 143 -1.68 -4.11 -21.12
C GLU A 143 -0.70 -2.96 -20.88
N GLY A 144 0.57 -3.23 -20.63
CA GLY A 144 1.59 -2.21 -20.38
C GLY A 144 2.60 -2.61 -19.30
N THR A 145 3.27 -1.61 -18.76
CA THR A 145 4.29 -1.78 -17.71
C THR A 145 3.83 -1.06 -16.46
N PHE A 146 3.68 -1.77 -15.34
CA PHE A 146 3.06 -1.26 -14.11
C PHE A 146 3.92 -1.53 -12.89
N THR A 147 3.75 -0.69 -11.86
CA THR A 147 4.16 -0.95 -10.48
C THR A 147 2.94 -1.05 -9.58
N LEU A 148 3.08 -1.66 -8.41
CA LEU A 148 2.05 -1.65 -7.37
C LEU A 148 2.12 -0.34 -6.58
N GLY A 149 0.96 0.16 -6.13
CA GLY A 149 0.94 1.21 -5.13
C GLY A 149 1.03 0.67 -3.71
N ASN A 150 1.22 1.58 -2.76
CA ASN A 150 1.45 1.29 -1.33
C ASN A 150 0.22 1.52 -0.46
N ILE A 151 -0.96 1.51 -1.08
CA ILE A 151 -2.25 1.45 -0.40
C ILE A 151 -2.98 0.19 -0.84
N MET A 152 -3.86 -0.31 0.00
CA MET A 152 -4.72 -1.44 -0.35
C MET A 152 -6.07 -1.32 0.34
N MET A 153 -7.11 -1.80 -0.31
CA MET A 153 -8.40 -2.02 0.32
C MET A 153 -8.53 -3.51 0.65
N ILE A 154 -8.97 -3.81 1.86
CA ILE A 154 -9.17 -5.18 2.31
C ILE A 154 -10.46 -5.26 3.13
N SER A 155 -11.30 -6.27 2.87
CA SER A 155 -12.51 -6.44 3.67
C SER A 155 -12.19 -7.02 5.05
N LYS A 156 -12.89 -6.56 6.08
CA LYS A 156 -12.77 -7.09 7.44
C LYS A 156 -13.01 -8.59 7.48
N ASP A 157 -14.05 -9.05 6.80
CA ASP A 157 -14.43 -10.45 6.74
C ASP A 157 -13.34 -11.32 6.13
N PHE A 158 -12.66 -10.83 5.10
CA PHE A 158 -11.54 -11.54 4.50
C PHE A 158 -10.38 -11.69 5.47
N ILE A 159 -9.97 -10.61 6.16
CA ILE A 159 -8.90 -10.69 7.18
C ILE A 159 -9.25 -11.71 8.25
N THR A 160 -10.49 -11.66 8.76
CA THR A 160 -10.94 -12.53 9.85
C THR A 160 -11.01 -13.99 9.42
N SER A 161 -11.62 -14.27 8.26
CA SER A 161 -11.84 -15.63 7.76
C SER A 161 -10.59 -16.28 7.17
N ARG A 162 -9.60 -15.50 6.70
CA ARG A 162 -8.41 -15.97 5.98
C ARG A 162 -7.08 -15.60 6.65
N ARG A 163 -7.09 -15.31 7.94
CA ARG A 163 -5.91 -14.89 8.72
C ARG A 163 -4.67 -15.74 8.41
N LYS A 164 -4.80 -17.08 8.48
CA LYS A 164 -3.67 -17.98 8.22
C LYS A 164 -3.15 -17.89 6.77
N THR A 165 -4.04 -17.81 5.80
CA THR A 165 -3.66 -17.69 4.39
C THR A 165 -2.90 -16.38 4.13
N ILE A 166 -3.35 -15.28 4.72
CA ILE A 166 -2.69 -13.97 4.62
C ILE A 166 -1.32 -14.01 5.31
N GLU A 167 -1.23 -14.63 6.49
CA GLU A 167 0.01 -14.81 7.23
C GLU A 167 1.04 -15.65 6.43
N ASP A 168 0.61 -16.77 5.87
CA ASP A 168 1.44 -17.65 5.05
C ASP A 168 1.95 -16.93 3.79
N ALA A 169 1.08 -16.16 3.11
CA ALA A 169 1.46 -15.34 1.95
C ALA A 169 2.45 -14.22 2.35
N TYR A 170 2.20 -13.54 3.47
CA TYR A 170 3.10 -12.52 4.00
C TYR A 170 4.48 -13.10 4.32
N ASN A 171 4.56 -14.25 5.01
CA ASN A 171 5.80 -14.90 5.38
C ASN A 171 6.57 -15.46 4.17
N ALA A 172 5.87 -15.82 3.10
CA ALA A 172 6.46 -16.31 1.87
C ALA A 172 7.05 -15.21 0.97
N ARG A 173 6.61 -13.94 1.11
CA ARG A 173 6.91 -12.85 0.17
C ARG A 173 8.39 -12.59 -0.11
N LYS A 174 9.25 -12.81 0.90
CA LYS A 174 10.72 -12.62 0.79
C LYS A 174 11.49 -13.87 0.37
N ASN A 175 10.81 -15.02 0.21
CA ASN A 175 11.46 -16.29 -0.14
C ASN A 175 10.81 -16.88 -1.39
N PRO A 176 11.50 -16.83 -2.56
CA PRO A 176 10.94 -17.32 -3.83
C PRO A 176 10.48 -18.78 -3.78
N LEU A 177 11.19 -19.66 -3.04
CA LEU A 177 10.82 -21.07 -2.91
C LEU A 177 9.56 -21.26 -2.04
N LYS A 178 9.44 -20.49 -0.94
CA LYS A 178 8.23 -20.49 -0.11
C LYS A 178 7.05 -19.91 -0.89
N LEU A 179 7.29 -18.79 -1.60
CA LEU A 179 6.28 -18.16 -2.45
C LEU A 179 5.83 -19.14 -3.55
N ALA A 180 6.74 -19.84 -4.20
CA ALA A 180 6.44 -20.86 -5.19
C ALA A 180 5.57 -22.01 -4.62
N ARG A 181 5.81 -22.39 -3.37
CA ARG A 181 5.01 -23.43 -2.69
C ARG A 181 3.60 -22.94 -2.37
N VAL A 182 3.46 -21.69 -1.92
CA VAL A 182 2.17 -21.03 -1.62
C VAL A 182 1.38 -20.79 -2.92
N LEU A 183 2.04 -20.27 -3.95
CA LEU A 183 1.45 -20.00 -5.26
C LEU A 183 1.09 -21.26 -6.05
N GLY A 184 1.81 -22.34 -5.81
CA GLY A 184 1.77 -23.57 -6.60
C GLY A 184 2.58 -23.50 -7.90
N PRO A 185 3.06 -24.64 -8.40
CA PRO A 185 4.01 -24.71 -9.53
C PRO A 185 3.41 -24.12 -10.84
N GLY A 186 2.12 -24.28 -11.07
CA GLY A 186 1.47 -23.75 -12.28
C GLY A 186 1.39 -22.21 -12.31
N VAL A 187 1.29 -21.59 -11.15
CA VAL A 187 1.31 -20.12 -11.01
C VAL A 187 2.72 -19.59 -11.22
N LEU A 188 3.71 -20.21 -10.60
CA LEU A 188 5.11 -19.84 -10.78
C LEU A 188 5.54 -19.96 -12.25
N LEU A 189 5.17 -21.03 -12.93
CA LEU A 189 5.45 -21.22 -14.35
C LEU A 189 4.82 -20.11 -15.20
N ARG A 190 3.57 -19.71 -14.92
CA ARG A 190 2.90 -18.59 -15.62
C ARG A 190 3.59 -17.26 -15.38
N LEU A 191 4.06 -16.99 -14.15
CA LEU A 191 4.81 -15.77 -13.85
C LEU A 191 6.15 -15.75 -14.58
N ILE A 192 6.87 -16.88 -14.63
CA ILE A 192 8.15 -17.00 -15.37
C ILE A 192 7.90 -16.83 -16.89
N LEU A 193 6.91 -17.51 -17.44
CA LEU A 193 6.55 -17.37 -18.85
C LEU A 193 6.06 -15.96 -19.17
N GLY A 194 5.30 -15.33 -18.28
CA GLY A 194 4.88 -13.94 -18.41
C GLY A 194 6.04 -12.94 -18.36
N ALA A 195 7.07 -13.21 -17.55
CA ALA A 195 8.29 -12.39 -17.54
C ALA A 195 9.08 -12.50 -18.85
N LEU A 196 9.10 -13.69 -19.48
CA LEU A 196 9.74 -13.93 -20.78
C LEU A 196 8.88 -13.46 -21.95
N PHE A 197 7.57 -13.62 -21.85
CA PHE A 197 6.58 -13.29 -22.87
C PHE A 197 5.45 -12.43 -22.26
N PRO A 198 5.65 -11.13 -22.06
CA PRO A 198 4.71 -10.25 -21.36
C PRO A 198 3.28 -10.26 -21.92
N GLY A 199 3.12 -10.47 -23.24
CA GLY A 199 1.81 -10.58 -23.88
C GLY A 199 0.93 -11.76 -23.42
N LEU A 200 1.50 -12.73 -22.70
CA LEU A 200 0.75 -13.86 -22.13
C LEU A 200 0.19 -13.57 -20.73
N LEU A 201 0.64 -12.51 -20.07
CA LEU A 201 0.25 -12.16 -18.71
C LEU A 201 -0.68 -10.95 -18.75
N LYS A 202 -1.97 -11.16 -18.50
CA LYS A 202 -2.98 -10.10 -18.42
C LYS A 202 -3.32 -9.77 -16.98
N THR A 203 -3.75 -8.52 -16.72
CA THR A 203 -4.23 -8.07 -15.40
C THR A 203 -5.27 -9.02 -14.83
N GLU A 204 -6.30 -9.36 -15.60
CA GLU A 204 -7.37 -10.29 -15.20
C GLU A 204 -6.84 -11.68 -14.83
N SER A 205 -5.83 -12.17 -15.56
CA SER A 205 -5.20 -13.46 -15.26
C SER A 205 -4.46 -13.41 -13.90
N LEU A 206 -3.82 -12.30 -13.57
CA LEU A 206 -3.19 -12.06 -12.27
C LEU A 206 -4.23 -11.97 -11.15
N GLU A 207 -5.30 -11.19 -11.35
CA GLU A 207 -6.42 -11.09 -10.39
C GLU A 207 -6.99 -12.47 -10.07
N ASN A 208 -7.31 -13.26 -11.11
CA ASN A 208 -7.83 -14.62 -10.95
C ASN A 208 -6.84 -15.57 -10.26
N MET A 209 -5.56 -15.43 -10.56
CA MET A 209 -4.50 -16.26 -9.98
C MET A 209 -4.32 -15.97 -8.49
N PHE A 210 -4.19 -14.70 -8.11
CA PHE A 210 -4.11 -14.28 -6.71
C PHE A 210 -5.43 -14.56 -5.97
N GLY A 211 -6.57 -14.35 -6.63
CA GLY A 211 -7.88 -14.66 -6.08
C GLY A 211 -8.02 -16.12 -5.70
N LYS A 212 -7.63 -17.05 -6.58
CA LYS A 212 -7.62 -18.49 -6.27
C LYS A 212 -6.66 -18.84 -5.13
N MET A 213 -5.47 -18.24 -5.11
CA MET A 213 -4.48 -18.46 -4.05
C MET A 213 -5.00 -18.02 -2.67
N LEU A 214 -5.60 -16.84 -2.62
CA LEU A 214 -6.08 -16.26 -1.36
C LEU A 214 -7.49 -16.74 -0.99
N GLY A 215 -8.21 -17.39 -1.90
CA GLY A 215 -9.64 -17.69 -1.75
C GLY A 215 -10.47 -16.41 -1.66
N ALA A 216 -10.17 -15.41 -2.48
CA ALA A 216 -10.65 -14.05 -2.39
C ALA A 216 -11.00 -13.47 -3.77
N LYS A 217 -11.85 -12.45 -3.79
CA LYS A 217 -12.08 -11.61 -4.97
C LYS A 217 -11.06 -10.48 -4.99
N VAL A 218 -10.04 -10.62 -5.85
CA VAL A 218 -8.93 -9.66 -5.96
C VAL A 218 -9.17 -8.71 -7.12
N LYS A 219 -8.82 -7.43 -6.91
CA LYS A 219 -8.90 -6.39 -7.95
C LYS A 219 -7.61 -5.58 -8.04
N ALA A 220 -7.09 -5.40 -9.25
CA ALA A 220 -6.06 -4.42 -9.58
C ALA A 220 -6.75 -3.18 -10.16
N VAL A 221 -6.65 -2.06 -9.44
CA VAL A 221 -7.25 -0.78 -9.84
C VAL A 221 -6.20 0.05 -10.56
N ARG A 222 -6.42 0.39 -11.83
CA ARG A 222 -5.52 1.30 -12.55
C ARG A 222 -5.68 2.71 -12.00
N SER A 223 -4.56 3.31 -11.58
CA SER A 223 -4.53 4.67 -11.06
C SER A 223 -3.53 5.53 -11.82
N PRO A 224 -3.92 6.74 -12.23
CA PRO A 224 -2.99 7.72 -12.81
C PRO A 224 -2.19 8.49 -11.73
N TYR A 225 -2.48 8.25 -10.45
CA TYR A 225 -1.88 8.96 -9.33
C TYR A 225 -0.58 8.26 -8.90
N ALA A 226 0.56 8.71 -9.46
CA ALA A 226 1.88 8.15 -9.20
C ALA A 226 2.27 8.22 -7.72
N GLU A 227 1.82 9.24 -7.00
CA GLU A 227 2.12 9.48 -5.57
C GLU A 227 1.71 8.36 -4.63
N ILE A 228 0.70 7.56 -4.96
CA ILE A 228 0.32 6.41 -4.14
C ILE A 228 1.26 5.22 -4.31
N GLY A 229 2.16 5.31 -5.28
CA GLY A 229 3.20 4.33 -5.56
C GLY A 229 4.58 4.74 -5.02
N GLU A 230 4.78 5.98 -4.56
CA GLU A 230 6.10 6.49 -4.18
C GLU A 230 6.33 6.35 -2.68
N ASP A 231 7.04 5.29 -2.27
CA ASP A 231 7.47 5.04 -0.90
C ASP A 231 8.93 5.45 -0.67
N ILE A 232 9.27 5.70 0.59
CA ILE A 232 10.61 6.07 1.04
C ILE A 232 11.24 4.87 1.71
N ASP A 233 12.08 4.12 0.99
CA ASP A 233 12.75 2.92 1.49
C ASP A 233 14.18 3.18 2.01
N LYS A 234 14.80 4.30 1.61
CA LYS A 234 16.20 4.64 1.92
C LYS A 234 16.44 6.15 1.89
N GLN A 235 17.62 6.57 2.35
CA GLN A 235 17.99 7.98 2.42
C GLN A 235 17.82 8.73 1.08
N SER A 236 18.23 8.13 -0.03
CA SER A 236 18.09 8.80 -1.35
C SER A 236 16.64 9.08 -1.74
N ASP A 237 15.68 8.25 -1.27
CA ASP A 237 14.27 8.46 -1.54
C ASP A 237 13.74 9.60 -0.65
N LEU A 238 14.19 9.65 0.62
CA LEU A 238 13.90 10.77 1.53
C LEU A 238 14.39 12.10 0.96
N ASP A 239 15.61 12.13 0.44
CA ASP A 239 16.20 13.33 -0.16
C ASP A 239 15.42 13.78 -1.40
N ALA A 240 15.00 12.83 -2.24
CA ALA A 240 14.17 13.11 -3.41
C ALA A 240 12.79 13.65 -3.02
N VAL A 241 12.15 13.08 -1.99
CA VAL A 241 10.86 13.58 -1.48
C VAL A 241 11.01 14.96 -0.85
N ARG A 242 12.08 15.21 -0.09
CA ARG A 242 12.40 16.56 0.45
C ARG A 242 12.50 17.60 -0.67
N ALA A 243 13.13 17.27 -1.78
CA ALA A 243 13.20 18.15 -2.95
C ALA A 243 11.80 18.46 -3.51
N VAL A 244 10.93 17.46 -3.64
CA VAL A 244 9.55 17.65 -4.09
C VAL A 244 8.78 18.61 -3.16
N PHE A 245 8.91 18.48 -1.84
CA PHE A 245 8.24 19.38 -0.90
C PHE A 245 8.83 20.80 -0.94
N ALA A 246 10.15 20.95 -1.14
CA ALA A 246 10.77 22.26 -1.29
C ALA A 246 10.30 23.00 -2.56
N GLU A 247 9.98 22.29 -3.63
CA GLU A 247 9.40 22.85 -4.85
C GLU A 247 7.94 23.25 -4.68
N ARG A 248 7.15 22.45 -3.95
CA ARG A 248 5.73 22.75 -3.66
C ARG A 248 5.52 23.95 -2.72
N GLY A 249 6.53 24.27 -1.90
CA GLY A 249 6.49 25.40 -0.95
C GLY A 249 6.94 26.75 -1.54
N LYS A 250 7.31 26.79 -2.82
CA LYS A 250 7.66 28.01 -3.58
C LYS A 250 6.45 28.50 -4.36
#